data_840e0a6edcbcb094ca62c42e165877a4
#
_entry.id   840e0a6edcbcb094ca62c42e165877a4
#
_cell.length_a   1.000
_cell.length_b   1.000
_cell.length_c   1.000
_cell.angle_alpha   90.00
_cell.angle_beta   90.00
_cell.angle_gamma   90.00
#
_symmetry.space_group_name_H-M   'P 1'
#
loop_
_entity.id
_entity.type
_entity.pdbx_description
1 polymer ?
#
loop_
_entity_poly.entity_id
_entity_poly.type
_entity_poly.pdbx_seq_one_letter_code
_entity_poly.pdbx_strand_id
1 'polypeptide(L)'
;MNHLDEMTLFTTLVEKGSLSAAAKALQTSVSTVSRHLFSLEKRLNTRLLTRTTRKLVPTETGRLYYEHARRILEEIRDMETLLDIRNAVPSGHIRISLPTLFGHAHIFPLLTRFSALYPAVELDIQFLDREISLIGEEIDIAVYIGPLRESSLIARPLGEIRRVICASPGYLATRGSPDTPADLPAHSCIAYARLGDIPKWQFRIGGKPKNQPIHPRIRSNTLDTVITAALDGAGLACLPHWAIAGHLAEGRLKTVLSGYEPLPL
;
A
#
# COMPACT_ATOMS: atom_id res chain seq x y z
N MET A 1 13.59 -29.57 22.51
CA MET A 1 13.07 -28.25 22.14
C MET A 1 11.75 -28.48 21.44
N ASN A 2 10.71 -27.77 21.78
CA ASN A 2 9.42 -27.87 21.08
C ASN A 2 9.46 -27.06 19.77
N HIS A 3 8.44 -27.18 18.91
CA HIS A 3 8.42 -26.49 17.63
C HIS A 3 8.41 -24.96 17.76
N LEU A 4 7.77 -24.42 18.80
CA LEU A 4 7.71 -22.98 19.05
C LEU A 4 9.09 -22.42 19.45
N ASP A 5 9.83 -23.15 20.28
CA ASP A 5 11.19 -22.76 20.65
C ASP A 5 12.11 -22.76 19.42
N GLU A 6 11.93 -23.73 18.50
CA GLU A 6 12.69 -23.81 17.25
C GLU A 6 12.37 -22.62 16.33
N MET A 7 11.10 -22.25 16.22
CA MET A 7 10.67 -21.07 15.46
C MET A 7 11.20 -19.79 16.06
N THR A 8 11.11 -19.62 17.38
CA THR A 8 11.64 -18.46 18.11
C THR A 8 13.15 -18.34 17.95
N LEU A 9 13.88 -19.44 18.05
CA LEU A 9 15.32 -19.46 17.85
C LEU A 9 15.69 -19.05 16.42
N PHE A 10 15.00 -19.60 15.43
CA PHE A 10 15.30 -19.33 14.03
C PHE A 10 14.98 -17.91 13.62
N THR A 11 13.80 -17.38 14.01
CA THR A 11 13.42 -15.98 13.74
C THR A 11 14.41 -15.01 14.38
N THR A 12 14.80 -15.24 15.65
CA THR A 12 15.82 -14.45 16.33
C THR A 12 17.18 -14.51 15.63
N LEU A 13 17.58 -15.66 15.08
CA LEU A 13 18.83 -15.79 14.32
C LEU A 13 18.84 -14.97 13.05
N VAL A 14 17.73 -14.95 12.31
CA VAL A 14 17.59 -14.17 11.09
C VAL A 14 17.61 -12.67 11.39
N GLU A 15 16.84 -12.24 12.38
CA GLU A 15 16.73 -10.83 12.79
C GLU A 15 18.05 -10.27 13.35
N LYS A 16 18.75 -11.03 14.18
CA LYS A 16 20.03 -10.59 14.79
C LYS A 16 21.24 -10.79 13.87
N GLY A 17 21.11 -11.57 12.79
CA GLY A 17 22.14 -11.77 11.78
C GLY A 17 23.43 -12.44 12.25
N SER A 18 23.52 -12.86 13.52
CA SER A 18 24.67 -13.57 14.08
C SER A 18 24.30 -14.50 15.23
N LEU A 19 25.06 -15.62 15.35
CA LEU A 19 24.88 -16.57 16.46
C LEU A 19 25.10 -15.94 17.84
N SER A 20 26.06 -15.03 17.95
CA SER A 20 26.38 -14.36 19.23
C SER A 20 25.29 -13.39 19.66
N ALA A 21 24.74 -12.60 18.72
CA ALA A 21 23.66 -11.67 19.01
C ALA A 21 22.36 -12.41 19.35
N ALA A 22 22.04 -13.49 18.64
CA ALA A 22 20.90 -14.34 18.94
C ALA A 22 21.04 -15.04 20.31
N ALA A 23 22.22 -15.57 20.63
CA ALA A 23 22.49 -16.18 21.94
C ALA A 23 22.28 -15.19 23.09
N LYS A 24 22.74 -13.95 22.93
CA LYS A 24 22.49 -12.87 23.89
C LYS A 24 21.00 -12.55 24.03
N ALA A 25 20.28 -12.43 22.93
CA ALA A 25 18.84 -12.13 22.92
C ALA A 25 18.02 -13.27 23.57
N LEU A 26 18.40 -14.53 23.34
CA LEU A 26 17.74 -15.72 23.89
C LEU A 26 18.28 -16.13 25.28
N GLN A 27 19.15 -15.32 25.88
CA GLN A 27 19.78 -15.58 27.19
C GLN A 27 20.40 -16.96 27.31
N THR A 28 21.10 -17.42 26.25
CA THR A 28 21.72 -18.75 26.18
C THR A 28 23.14 -18.68 25.60
N SER A 29 23.80 -19.83 25.49
CA SER A 29 25.15 -19.89 24.91
C SER A 29 25.13 -20.03 23.38
N VAL A 30 26.19 -19.53 22.72
CA VAL A 30 26.37 -19.67 21.25
C VAL A 30 26.42 -21.15 20.84
N SER A 31 27.00 -22.01 21.65
CA SER A 31 27.06 -23.46 21.39
C SER A 31 25.66 -24.09 21.43
N THR A 32 24.80 -23.66 22.35
CA THR A 32 23.40 -24.10 22.44
C THR A 32 22.61 -23.67 21.21
N VAL A 33 22.70 -22.39 20.81
CA VAL A 33 22.04 -21.86 19.60
C VAL A 33 22.50 -22.63 18.36
N SER A 34 23.81 -22.86 18.20
CA SER A 34 24.36 -23.61 17.06
C SER A 34 23.88 -25.05 17.01
N ARG A 35 23.80 -25.71 18.16
CA ARG A 35 23.31 -27.10 18.27
C ARG A 35 21.82 -27.19 17.92
N HIS A 36 21.01 -26.27 18.40
CA HIS A 36 19.58 -26.24 18.13
C HIS A 36 19.28 -25.91 16.65
N LEU A 37 20.02 -24.98 16.05
CA LEU A 37 19.95 -24.74 14.62
C LEU A 37 20.27 -25.99 13.81
N PHE A 38 21.36 -26.67 14.16
CA PHE A 38 21.74 -27.93 13.51
C PHE A 38 20.66 -29.02 13.66
N SER A 39 20.05 -29.14 14.85
CA SER A 39 18.95 -30.08 15.09
C SER A 39 17.73 -29.75 14.24
N LEU A 40 17.36 -28.48 14.12
CA LEU A 40 16.25 -27.98 13.28
C LEU A 40 16.51 -28.30 11.80
N GLU A 41 17.66 -27.96 11.26
CA GLU A 41 18.05 -28.23 9.87
C GLU A 41 18.09 -29.75 9.58
N LYS A 42 18.56 -30.54 10.52
CA LYS A 42 18.56 -32.01 10.42
C LYS A 42 17.14 -32.57 10.39
N ARG A 43 16.25 -32.08 11.27
CA ARG A 43 14.85 -32.52 11.32
C ARG A 43 14.09 -32.15 10.02
N LEU A 44 14.35 -30.99 9.45
CA LEU A 44 13.75 -30.53 8.20
C LEU A 44 14.46 -31.07 6.94
N ASN A 45 15.57 -31.80 7.13
CA ASN A 45 16.41 -32.31 6.07
C ASN A 45 16.83 -31.24 5.03
N THR A 46 17.04 -30.00 5.49
CA THR A 46 17.43 -28.88 4.63
C THR A 46 18.23 -27.84 5.41
N ARG A 47 19.09 -27.10 4.72
CA ARG A 47 19.79 -25.97 5.31
C ARG A 47 18.94 -24.72 5.22
N LEU A 48 18.75 -24.07 6.35
CA LEU A 48 17.98 -22.84 6.45
C LEU A 48 18.87 -21.58 6.44
N LEU A 49 20.13 -21.71 6.90
CA LEU A 49 21.10 -20.62 6.91
C LEU A 49 22.39 -20.99 6.19
N THR A 50 22.93 -20.04 5.44
CA THR A 50 24.29 -20.06 4.90
C THR A 50 25.20 -19.17 5.72
N ARG A 51 26.39 -19.68 6.06
CA ARG A 51 27.43 -18.90 6.73
C ARG A 51 28.31 -18.25 5.65
N THR A 52 28.27 -16.94 5.55
CA THR A 52 29.34 -16.18 4.90
C THR A 52 30.37 -15.79 5.97
N THR A 53 31.56 -15.40 5.57
CA THR A 53 32.64 -15.02 6.50
C THR A 53 32.29 -13.84 7.43
N ARG A 54 31.14 -13.15 7.20
CA ARG A 54 30.74 -11.97 7.97
C ARG A 54 29.29 -11.95 8.44
N LYS A 55 28.38 -12.77 7.87
CA LYS A 55 26.94 -12.75 8.24
C LYS A 55 26.30 -14.12 8.08
N LEU A 56 25.24 -14.37 8.88
CA LEU A 56 24.27 -15.42 8.63
C LEU A 56 23.25 -14.91 7.63
N VAL A 57 23.03 -15.65 6.54
CA VAL A 57 22.07 -15.28 5.51
C VAL A 57 21.09 -16.44 5.31
N PRO A 58 19.78 -16.21 5.37
CA PRO A 58 18.79 -17.23 5.07
C PRO A 58 18.92 -17.76 3.65
N THR A 59 18.79 -19.07 3.48
CA THR A 59 18.56 -19.71 2.17
C THR A 59 17.15 -19.37 1.67
N GLU A 60 16.81 -19.75 0.45
CA GLU A 60 15.43 -19.62 -0.04
C GLU A 60 14.42 -20.35 0.88
N THR A 61 14.73 -21.61 1.23
CA THR A 61 13.93 -22.38 2.20
C THR A 61 13.94 -21.74 3.59
N GLY A 62 15.07 -21.14 3.99
CA GLY A 62 15.18 -20.40 5.25
C GLY A 62 14.29 -19.17 5.31
N ARG A 63 14.15 -18.42 4.21
CA ARG A 63 13.22 -17.27 4.13
C ARG A 63 11.78 -17.74 4.26
N LEU A 64 11.41 -18.78 3.52
CA LEU A 64 10.07 -19.36 3.61
C LEU A 64 9.76 -19.82 5.05
N TYR A 65 10.69 -20.52 5.69
CA TYR A 65 10.54 -20.96 7.09
C TYR A 65 10.41 -19.76 8.05
N TYR A 66 11.21 -18.69 7.84
CA TYR A 66 11.17 -17.48 8.65
C TYR A 66 9.80 -16.79 8.58
N GLU A 67 9.28 -16.59 7.37
CA GLU A 67 7.97 -15.95 7.14
C GLU A 67 6.83 -16.71 7.84
N HIS A 68 6.82 -18.04 7.68
CA HIS A 68 5.80 -18.86 8.32
C HIS A 68 5.97 -18.95 9.83
N ALA A 69 7.19 -19.09 10.33
CA ALA A 69 7.47 -19.17 11.77
C ALA A 69 7.09 -17.86 12.46
N ARG A 70 7.41 -16.71 11.88
CA ARG A 70 7.04 -15.39 12.40
C ARG A 70 5.52 -15.27 12.53
N ARG A 71 4.77 -15.61 11.48
CA ARG A 71 3.29 -15.55 11.50
C ARG A 71 2.69 -16.44 12.58
N ILE A 72 3.17 -17.67 12.74
CA ILE A 72 2.69 -18.59 13.80
C ILE A 72 2.96 -18.02 15.19
N LEU A 73 4.15 -17.45 15.42
CA LEU A 73 4.50 -16.85 16.70
C LEU A 73 3.66 -15.58 16.98
N GLU A 74 3.32 -14.80 15.97
CA GLU A 74 2.40 -13.67 16.08
C GLU A 74 0.97 -14.13 16.41
N GLU A 75 0.43 -15.14 15.71
CA GLU A 75 -0.89 -15.72 16.01
C GLU A 75 -1.00 -16.24 17.46
N ILE A 76 0.06 -16.82 18.00
CA ILE A 76 0.09 -17.27 19.41
C ILE A 76 0.08 -16.06 20.35
N ARG A 77 0.84 -15.01 20.10
CA ARG A 77 0.84 -13.79 20.91
C ARG A 77 -0.55 -13.12 20.86
N ASP A 78 -1.16 -13.08 19.69
CA ASP A 78 -2.50 -12.53 19.53
C ASP A 78 -3.54 -13.32 20.33
N MET A 79 -3.44 -14.65 20.33
CA MET A 79 -4.30 -15.51 21.14
C MET A 79 -4.08 -15.26 22.64
N GLU A 80 -2.85 -15.18 23.11
CA GLU A 80 -2.51 -14.88 24.51
C GLU A 80 -3.00 -13.48 24.90
N THR A 81 -2.86 -12.50 24.01
CA THR A 81 -3.37 -11.13 24.20
C THR A 81 -4.90 -11.12 24.26
N LEU A 82 -5.59 -11.92 23.43
CA LEU A 82 -7.05 -12.07 23.47
C LEU A 82 -7.55 -12.65 24.80
N LEU A 83 -6.78 -13.47 25.47
CA LEU A 83 -7.12 -14.01 26.80
C LEU A 83 -6.86 -12.99 27.91
N ASP A 84 -5.97 -12.03 27.71
CA ASP A 84 -5.58 -10.99 28.68
C ASP A 84 -6.38 -9.67 28.51
N ILE A 85 -7.38 -9.65 27.63
CA ILE A 85 -8.17 -8.50 27.14
C ILE A 85 -8.78 -7.61 28.26
N ARG A 86 -8.76 -7.98 29.48
CA ARG A 86 -9.34 -7.13 30.56
C ARG A 86 -8.45 -5.93 30.95
N ASN A 87 -7.15 -5.91 30.57
CA ASN A 87 -6.22 -4.81 30.95
C ASN A 87 -5.07 -4.55 29.97
N ALA A 88 -5.05 -5.12 28.79
CA ALA A 88 -3.94 -4.97 27.85
C ALA A 88 -3.95 -3.57 27.21
N VAL A 89 -2.93 -2.76 27.47
CA VAL A 89 -2.65 -1.55 26.68
C VAL A 89 -2.18 -2.01 25.31
N PRO A 90 -2.82 -1.57 24.19
CA PRO A 90 -2.38 -1.92 22.85
C PRO A 90 -0.91 -1.59 22.64
N SER A 91 -0.13 -2.56 22.18
CA SER A 91 1.30 -2.43 21.91
C SER A 91 1.71 -3.33 20.74
N GLY A 92 2.83 -3.00 20.12
CA GLY A 92 3.40 -3.76 19.01
C GLY A 92 3.66 -2.88 17.80
N HIS A 93 3.93 -3.52 16.66
CA HIS A 93 4.31 -2.85 15.42
C HIS A 93 3.24 -3.11 14.35
N ILE A 94 2.82 -2.06 13.64
CA ILE A 94 1.84 -2.13 12.55
C ILE A 94 2.44 -1.48 11.32
N ARG A 95 2.49 -2.24 10.22
CA ARG A 95 2.88 -1.75 8.88
C ARG A 95 1.64 -1.39 8.07
N ILE A 96 1.58 -0.14 7.64
CA ILE A 96 0.42 0.40 6.95
C ILE A 96 0.84 0.92 5.57
N SER A 97 0.13 0.51 4.52
CA SER A 97 0.27 1.11 3.20
C SER A 97 -0.89 2.03 2.88
N LEU A 98 -0.57 3.22 2.38
CA LEU A 98 -1.53 4.28 2.06
C LEU A 98 -1.32 4.78 0.64
N PRO A 99 -2.40 5.14 -0.10
CA PRO A 99 -2.27 5.92 -1.33
C PRO A 99 -1.63 7.28 -1.02
N THR A 100 -0.65 7.70 -1.81
CA THR A 100 0.23 8.83 -1.46
C THR A 100 -0.56 10.08 -1.10
N LEU A 101 -1.31 10.65 -2.01
CA LEU A 101 -1.98 11.92 -1.75
C LEU A 101 -3.15 11.79 -0.77
N PHE A 102 -3.97 10.75 -0.91
CA PHE A 102 -5.11 10.50 -0.03
C PHE A 102 -4.67 10.16 1.39
N GLY A 103 -3.70 9.28 1.51
CA GLY A 103 -3.14 8.86 2.78
C GLY A 103 -2.57 10.04 3.55
N HIS A 104 -1.79 10.88 2.87
CA HIS A 104 -1.20 12.08 3.50
C HIS A 104 -2.27 13.09 3.93
N ALA A 105 -3.26 13.36 3.10
CA ALA A 105 -4.27 14.40 3.38
C ALA A 105 -5.32 13.97 4.42
N HIS A 106 -5.73 12.69 4.42
CA HIS A 106 -6.90 12.25 5.17
C HIS A 106 -6.62 11.19 6.23
N ILE A 107 -5.66 10.30 6.01
CA ILE A 107 -5.39 9.18 6.93
C ILE A 107 -4.27 9.51 7.91
N PHE A 108 -3.17 10.06 7.46
CA PHE A 108 -2.01 10.35 8.30
C PHE A 108 -2.33 11.24 9.53
N PRO A 109 -3.18 12.29 9.43
CA PRO A 109 -3.58 13.04 10.61
C PRO A 109 -4.33 12.21 11.66
N LEU A 110 -5.07 11.18 11.24
CA LEU A 110 -5.74 10.25 12.14
C LEU A 110 -4.75 9.30 12.80
N LEU A 111 -3.75 8.80 12.05
CA LEU A 111 -2.69 7.95 12.59
C LEU A 111 -1.81 8.69 13.60
N THR A 112 -1.55 9.98 13.40
CA THR A 112 -0.85 10.82 14.38
C THR A 112 -1.62 10.89 15.69
N ARG A 113 -2.95 11.05 15.64
CA ARG A 113 -3.80 11.05 16.84
C ARG A 113 -3.86 9.66 17.49
N PHE A 114 -3.91 8.60 16.69
CA PHE A 114 -3.87 7.22 17.17
C PHE A 114 -2.55 6.94 17.92
N SER A 115 -1.41 7.32 17.35
CA SER A 115 -0.09 7.15 17.98
C SER A 115 0.03 7.89 19.32
N ALA A 116 -0.62 9.06 19.46
CA ALA A 116 -0.67 9.78 20.73
C ALA A 116 -1.52 9.08 21.80
N LEU A 117 -2.59 8.36 21.37
CA LEU A 117 -3.46 7.59 22.28
C LEU A 117 -2.84 6.25 22.70
N TYR A 118 -2.02 5.66 21.83
CA TYR A 118 -1.41 4.35 22.02
C TYR A 118 0.12 4.40 21.84
N PRO A 119 0.85 4.99 22.79
CA PRO A 119 2.29 5.26 22.64
C PRO A 119 3.17 4.00 22.61
N ALA A 120 2.62 2.84 22.96
CA ALA A 120 3.31 1.55 22.87
C ALA A 120 3.10 0.85 21.51
N VAL A 121 2.35 1.48 20.58
CA VAL A 121 2.18 0.98 19.20
C VAL A 121 3.12 1.75 18.29
N GLU A 122 3.97 1.04 17.59
CA GLU A 122 4.86 1.56 16.55
C GLU A 122 4.16 1.48 15.18
N LEU A 123 4.15 2.58 14.42
CA LEU A 123 3.56 2.63 13.08
C LEU A 123 4.66 2.79 12.03
N ASP A 124 4.74 1.81 11.11
CA ASP A 124 5.54 1.90 9.89
C ASP A 124 4.60 2.22 8.72
N ILE A 125 4.71 3.44 8.16
CA ILE A 125 3.76 3.94 7.17
C ILE A 125 4.46 4.09 5.84
N GLN A 126 3.94 3.39 4.81
CA GLN A 126 4.43 3.46 3.45
C GLN A 126 3.38 4.11 2.54
N PHE A 127 3.81 5.12 1.77
CA PHE A 127 2.96 5.77 0.79
C PHE A 127 3.24 5.19 -0.60
N LEU A 128 2.27 4.50 -1.19
CA LEU A 128 2.44 3.76 -2.43
C LEU A 128 1.23 3.93 -3.35
N ASP A 129 1.49 4.33 -4.60
CA ASP A 129 0.47 4.45 -5.66
C ASP A 129 0.56 3.27 -6.66
N ARG A 130 0.98 2.09 -6.19
CA ARG A 130 1.03 0.83 -6.96
C ARG A 130 0.21 -0.27 -6.29
N GLU A 131 -0.10 -1.31 -7.04
CA GLU A 131 -0.58 -2.54 -6.43
C GLU A 131 0.52 -3.13 -5.54
N ILE A 132 0.11 -3.56 -4.36
CA ILE A 132 0.99 -4.19 -3.37
C ILE A 132 0.51 -5.61 -3.10
N SER A 133 1.45 -6.48 -2.83
CA SER A 133 1.17 -7.79 -2.26
C SER A 133 1.28 -7.66 -0.74
N LEU A 134 0.15 -7.60 -0.04
CA LEU A 134 0.15 -7.46 1.43
C LEU A 134 1.02 -8.52 2.08
N ILE A 135 0.90 -9.78 1.64
CA ILE A 135 1.67 -10.90 2.18
C ILE A 135 3.14 -10.79 1.81
N GLY A 136 3.44 -10.49 0.53
CA GLY A 136 4.83 -10.44 0.03
C GLY A 136 5.63 -9.22 0.52
N GLU A 137 4.95 -8.15 0.93
CA GLU A 137 5.58 -6.90 1.41
C GLU A 137 5.40 -6.72 2.93
N GLU A 138 4.88 -7.75 3.62
CA GLU A 138 4.66 -7.75 5.08
C GLU A 138 3.85 -6.54 5.57
N ILE A 139 2.78 -6.18 4.84
CA ILE A 139 1.87 -5.10 5.18
C ILE A 139 0.68 -5.66 5.96
N ASP A 140 0.42 -5.15 7.15
CA ASP A 140 -0.69 -5.58 8.01
C ASP A 140 -2.01 -4.96 7.56
N ILE A 141 -1.98 -3.67 7.18
CA ILE A 141 -3.16 -2.91 6.75
C ILE A 141 -2.84 -2.11 5.49
N ALA A 142 -3.73 -2.14 4.51
CA ALA A 142 -3.66 -1.23 3.37
C ALA A 142 -4.96 -0.47 3.17
N VAL A 143 -4.86 0.82 2.92
CA VAL A 143 -5.95 1.60 2.35
C VAL A 143 -5.80 1.56 0.83
N TYR A 144 -6.83 1.10 0.14
CA TYR A 144 -6.82 0.94 -1.31
C TYR A 144 -7.95 1.73 -1.95
N ILE A 145 -7.67 2.37 -3.08
CA ILE A 145 -8.66 3.11 -3.86
C ILE A 145 -8.79 2.44 -5.23
N GLY A 146 -9.93 1.86 -5.49
CA GLY A 146 -10.24 1.20 -6.75
C GLY A 146 -10.99 -0.13 -6.60
N PRO A 147 -11.24 -0.83 -7.70
CA PRO A 147 -11.89 -2.13 -7.67
C PRO A 147 -10.95 -3.17 -7.05
N LEU A 148 -11.45 -3.90 -6.08
CA LEU A 148 -10.72 -5.01 -5.47
C LEU A 148 -10.73 -6.24 -6.39
N ARG A 149 -9.61 -6.95 -6.44
CA ARG A 149 -9.53 -8.27 -7.07
C ARG A 149 -9.95 -9.35 -6.07
N GLU A 150 -10.41 -10.48 -6.58
CA GLU A 150 -10.68 -11.65 -5.75
C GLU A 150 -9.39 -12.07 -5.01
N SER A 151 -9.52 -12.20 -3.69
CA SER A 151 -8.42 -12.60 -2.81
C SER A 151 -8.96 -13.16 -1.50
N SER A 152 -8.10 -13.81 -0.70
CA SER A 152 -8.42 -14.28 0.65
C SER A 152 -8.37 -13.16 1.71
N LEU A 153 -8.07 -11.93 1.33
CA LEU A 153 -7.95 -10.80 2.24
C LEU A 153 -9.31 -10.26 2.65
N ILE A 154 -9.41 -9.80 3.89
CA ILE A 154 -10.62 -9.16 4.39
C ILE A 154 -10.58 -7.68 3.99
N ALA A 155 -11.62 -7.22 3.30
CA ALA A 155 -11.77 -5.83 2.92
C ALA A 155 -13.01 -5.21 3.58
N ARG A 156 -12.87 -3.96 4.04
CA ARG A 156 -13.98 -3.16 4.56
C ARG A 156 -14.09 -1.87 3.74
N PRO A 157 -15.26 -1.57 3.14
CA PRO A 157 -15.45 -0.31 2.44
C PRO A 157 -15.44 0.85 3.45
N LEU A 158 -14.68 1.89 3.13
CA LEU A 158 -14.60 3.13 3.92
C LEU A 158 -15.44 4.26 3.32
N GLY A 159 -15.73 4.20 2.03
CA GLY A 159 -16.49 5.20 1.31
C GLY A 159 -16.28 5.10 -0.19
N GLU A 160 -16.78 6.12 -0.92
CA GLU A 160 -16.68 6.21 -2.36
C GLU A 160 -15.97 7.51 -2.76
N ILE A 161 -15.22 7.46 -3.85
CA ILE A 161 -14.50 8.62 -4.39
C ILE A 161 -15.10 9.03 -5.73
N ARG A 162 -15.74 10.20 -5.74
CA ARG A 162 -16.22 10.85 -6.96
C ARG A 162 -15.03 11.33 -7.79
N ARG A 163 -15.05 11.05 -9.10
CA ARG A 163 -14.08 11.54 -10.07
C ARG A 163 -14.75 12.48 -11.06
N VAL A 164 -14.03 13.52 -11.43
CA VAL A 164 -14.50 14.52 -12.40
C VAL A 164 -13.47 14.75 -13.50
N ILE A 165 -13.96 15.15 -14.67
CA ILE A 165 -13.06 15.63 -15.73
C ILE A 165 -12.93 17.13 -15.56
N CYS A 166 -11.69 17.63 -15.58
CA CYS A 166 -11.42 19.06 -15.40
C CYS A 166 -10.23 19.53 -16.25
N ALA A 167 -10.16 20.85 -16.41
CA ALA A 167 -9.03 21.55 -16.99
C ALA A 167 -8.94 22.97 -16.43
N SER A 168 -7.81 23.65 -16.67
CA SER A 168 -7.69 25.07 -16.35
C SER A 168 -8.55 25.92 -17.29
N PRO A 169 -9.03 27.08 -16.82
CA PRO A 169 -9.75 28.03 -17.67
C PRO A 169 -8.96 28.46 -18.92
N GLY A 170 -7.66 28.64 -18.79
CA GLY A 170 -6.78 29.01 -19.90
C GLY A 170 -6.75 27.96 -21.01
N TYR A 171 -6.68 26.66 -20.64
CA TYR A 171 -6.77 25.58 -21.61
C TYR A 171 -8.13 25.59 -22.33
N LEU A 172 -9.24 25.72 -21.59
CA LEU A 172 -10.57 25.71 -22.16
C LEU A 172 -10.85 26.94 -23.07
N ALA A 173 -10.26 28.08 -22.74
CA ALA A 173 -10.37 29.28 -23.58
C ALA A 173 -9.69 29.12 -24.96
N THR A 174 -8.57 28.35 -25.00
CA THR A 174 -7.81 28.18 -26.25
C THR A 174 -8.24 26.97 -27.06
N ARG A 175 -8.74 25.90 -26.40
CA ARG A 175 -9.06 24.63 -27.05
C ARG A 175 -10.54 24.30 -27.10
N GLY A 176 -11.39 25.14 -26.48
CA GLY A 176 -12.81 24.84 -26.28
C GLY A 176 -13.03 23.85 -25.14
N SER A 177 -14.30 23.67 -24.82
CA SER A 177 -14.76 22.67 -23.84
C SER A 177 -15.35 21.48 -24.60
N PRO A 178 -15.03 20.23 -24.25
CA PRO A 178 -15.68 19.07 -24.83
C PRO A 178 -17.13 18.98 -24.35
N ASP A 179 -18.07 18.76 -25.28
CA ASP A 179 -19.49 18.57 -24.97
C ASP A 179 -19.82 17.11 -24.66
N THR A 180 -19.11 16.18 -25.28
CA THR A 180 -19.29 14.76 -25.13
C THR A 180 -17.95 14.02 -24.99
N PRO A 181 -17.91 12.79 -24.42
CA PRO A 181 -16.70 11.98 -24.42
C PRO A 181 -16.11 11.67 -25.79
N ALA A 182 -16.89 11.77 -26.87
CA ALA A 182 -16.42 11.56 -28.23
C ALA A 182 -15.48 12.70 -28.71
N ASP A 183 -15.50 13.86 -28.08
CA ASP A 183 -14.66 15.01 -28.42
C ASP A 183 -13.24 14.90 -27.84
N LEU A 184 -12.99 13.97 -26.92
CA LEU A 184 -11.68 13.78 -26.28
C LEU A 184 -10.50 13.58 -27.24
N PRO A 185 -10.65 12.94 -28.42
CA PRO A 185 -9.55 12.83 -29.39
C PRO A 185 -9.03 14.19 -29.91
N ALA A 186 -9.85 15.25 -29.87
CA ALA A 186 -9.46 16.60 -30.26
C ALA A 186 -8.72 17.37 -29.12
N HIS A 187 -8.71 16.82 -27.92
CA HIS A 187 -8.12 17.44 -26.75
C HIS A 187 -6.83 16.76 -26.31
N SER A 188 -5.92 17.54 -25.74
CA SER A 188 -4.79 16.98 -24.96
C SER A 188 -5.31 16.40 -23.65
N CYS A 189 -4.92 15.17 -23.32
CA CYS A 189 -5.25 14.53 -22.06
C CYS A 189 -4.01 14.34 -21.18
N ILE A 190 -4.22 14.35 -19.88
CA ILE A 190 -3.22 14.05 -18.85
C ILE A 190 -3.72 12.81 -18.11
N ALA A 191 -2.93 11.74 -18.11
CA ALA A 191 -3.35 10.48 -17.50
C ALA A 191 -2.67 10.22 -16.17
N TYR A 192 -3.47 9.94 -15.16
CA TYR A 192 -3.01 9.18 -14.00
C TYR A 192 -3.00 7.71 -14.39
N ALA A 193 -1.83 7.17 -14.67
CA ALA A 193 -1.66 5.80 -15.16
C ALA A 193 -0.26 5.28 -14.86
N ARG A 194 -0.16 3.97 -14.64
CA ARG A 194 1.13 3.27 -14.49
C ARG A 194 1.79 3.07 -15.84
N LEU A 195 3.10 2.82 -15.83
CA LEU A 195 3.82 2.43 -17.04
C LEU A 195 3.26 1.09 -17.55
N GLY A 196 2.90 1.05 -18.84
CA GLY A 196 2.31 -0.13 -19.48
C GLY A 196 0.78 -0.16 -19.51
N ASP A 197 0.08 0.67 -18.73
CA ASP A 197 -1.36 0.77 -18.78
C ASP A 197 -1.83 1.37 -20.12
N ILE A 198 -2.97 0.89 -20.62
CA ILE A 198 -3.69 1.53 -21.72
C ILE A 198 -4.60 2.59 -21.11
N PRO A 199 -4.31 3.89 -21.29
CA PRO A 199 -5.09 4.94 -20.65
C PRO A 199 -6.48 4.99 -21.24
N LYS A 200 -7.48 4.88 -20.37
CA LYS A 200 -8.89 5.02 -20.72
C LYS A 200 -9.61 5.70 -19.57
N TRP A 201 -10.58 6.53 -19.89
CA TRP A 201 -11.50 7.06 -18.90
C TRP A 201 -12.85 6.36 -19.03
N GLN A 202 -13.43 6.09 -17.89
CA GLN A 202 -14.77 5.52 -17.83
C GLN A 202 -15.79 6.65 -17.75
N PHE A 203 -16.84 6.57 -18.54
CA PHE A 203 -17.95 7.51 -18.54
C PHE A 203 -19.25 6.78 -18.34
N ARG A 204 -20.30 7.50 -17.89
CA ARG A 204 -21.67 7.02 -17.87
C ARG A 204 -22.40 7.58 -19.09
N ILE A 205 -22.73 6.72 -20.05
CA ILE A 205 -23.44 7.12 -21.29
C ILE A 205 -24.73 6.31 -21.35
N GLY A 206 -25.90 7.01 -21.36
CA GLY A 206 -27.20 6.33 -21.32
C GLY A 206 -27.39 5.45 -20.08
N GLY A 207 -26.83 5.85 -18.92
CA GLY A 207 -26.89 5.11 -17.67
C GLY A 207 -25.92 3.93 -17.56
N LYS A 208 -25.18 3.61 -18.62
CA LYS A 208 -24.23 2.47 -18.65
C LYS A 208 -22.78 2.94 -18.61
N PRO A 209 -21.87 2.23 -17.94
CA PRO A 209 -20.45 2.51 -17.97
C PRO A 209 -19.88 2.23 -19.36
N LYS A 210 -19.16 3.19 -19.93
CA LYS A 210 -18.46 3.07 -21.21
C LYS A 210 -17.02 3.56 -21.07
N ASN A 211 -16.07 2.74 -21.46
CA ASN A 211 -14.66 3.11 -21.50
C ASN A 211 -14.36 3.89 -22.78
N GLN A 212 -13.75 5.05 -22.63
CA GLN A 212 -13.27 5.88 -23.73
C GLN A 212 -11.74 5.88 -23.70
N PRO A 213 -11.06 5.36 -24.73
CA PRO A 213 -9.62 5.48 -24.88
C PRO A 213 -9.22 6.96 -24.96
N ILE A 214 -8.08 7.30 -24.37
CA ILE A 214 -7.48 8.62 -24.45
C ILE A 214 -6.05 8.53 -24.97
N HIS A 215 -5.56 9.58 -25.58
CA HIS A 215 -4.19 9.70 -26.05
C HIS A 215 -3.45 10.78 -25.23
N PRO A 216 -2.94 10.43 -24.03
CA PRO A 216 -2.34 11.41 -23.15
C PRO A 216 -0.97 11.86 -23.67
N ARG A 217 -0.72 13.17 -23.63
CA ARG A 217 0.60 13.76 -23.85
C ARG A 217 1.48 13.65 -22.60
N ILE A 218 0.85 13.64 -21.41
CA ILE A 218 1.52 13.48 -20.11
C ILE A 218 0.89 12.30 -19.40
N ARG A 219 1.75 11.44 -18.83
CA ARG A 219 1.36 10.32 -17.98
C ARG A 219 2.16 10.41 -16.69
N SER A 220 1.49 10.22 -15.58
CA SER A 220 2.15 10.13 -14.27
C SER A 220 1.44 9.09 -13.40
N ASN A 221 2.21 8.42 -12.58
CA ASN A 221 1.70 7.54 -11.53
C ASN A 221 1.47 8.26 -10.20
N THR A 222 1.69 9.58 -10.14
CA THR A 222 1.41 10.41 -8.98
C THR A 222 0.32 11.42 -9.28
N LEU A 223 -0.63 11.55 -8.36
CA LEU A 223 -1.83 12.35 -8.57
C LEU A 223 -1.54 13.85 -8.51
N ASP A 224 -0.63 14.28 -7.67
CA ASP A 224 -0.16 15.66 -7.54
C ASP A 224 0.44 16.19 -8.85
N THR A 225 1.25 15.38 -9.53
CA THR A 225 1.82 15.72 -10.84
C THR A 225 0.71 15.94 -11.88
N VAL A 226 -0.32 15.09 -11.89
CA VAL A 226 -1.44 15.23 -12.82
C VAL A 226 -2.25 16.49 -12.51
N ILE A 227 -2.46 16.82 -11.24
CA ILE A 227 -3.12 18.05 -10.79
C ILE A 227 -2.32 19.28 -11.25
N THR A 228 -1.01 19.31 -11.00
CA THR A 228 -0.13 20.41 -11.42
C THR A 228 -0.20 20.62 -12.93
N ALA A 229 -0.07 19.56 -13.71
CA ALA A 229 -0.14 19.65 -15.17
C ALA A 229 -1.51 20.18 -15.67
N ALA A 230 -2.61 19.82 -14.99
CA ALA A 230 -3.94 20.34 -15.32
C ALA A 230 -4.07 21.84 -14.99
N LEU A 231 -3.53 22.28 -13.86
CA LEU A 231 -3.47 23.69 -13.46
C LEU A 231 -2.65 24.53 -14.44
N ASP A 232 -1.54 23.98 -14.93
CA ASP A 232 -0.64 24.62 -15.91
C ASP A 232 -1.20 24.63 -17.34
N GLY A 233 -2.41 24.08 -17.54
CA GLY A 233 -3.08 24.11 -18.83
C GLY A 233 -2.58 23.08 -19.85
N ALA A 234 -1.94 22.01 -19.41
CA ALA A 234 -1.44 20.97 -20.31
C ALA A 234 -2.56 20.13 -20.97
N GLY A 235 -3.78 20.14 -20.42
CA GLY A 235 -4.89 19.39 -20.99
C GLY A 235 -6.03 19.09 -20.00
N LEU A 236 -6.88 18.18 -20.42
CA LEU A 236 -7.96 17.61 -19.61
C LEU A 236 -7.39 16.52 -18.68
N ALA A 237 -7.89 16.45 -17.46
CA ALA A 237 -7.54 15.39 -16.51
C ALA A 237 -8.78 14.79 -15.85
N CYS A 238 -8.73 13.49 -15.56
CA CYS A 238 -9.75 12.80 -14.75
C CYS A 238 -9.21 12.65 -13.33
N LEU A 239 -9.76 13.41 -12.40
CA LEU A 239 -9.23 13.57 -11.05
C LEU A 239 -10.27 13.28 -9.96
N PRO A 240 -9.88 12.79 -8.78
CA PRO A 240 -10.75 12.73 -7.63
C PRO A 240 -11.21 14.14 -7.22
N HIS A 241 -12.53 14.33 -7.07
CA HIS A 241 -13.10 15.64 -6.74
C HIS A 241 -12.50 16.22 -5.44
N TRP A 242 -12.31 15.39 -4.41
CA TRP A 242 -11.74 15.82 -3.13
C TRP A 242 -10.35 16.45 -3.27
N ALA A 243 -9.51 15.93 -4.20
CA ALA A 243 -8.14 16.39 -4.38
C ALA A 243 -8.05 17.76 -5.07
N ILE A 244 -9.10 18.16 -5.77
CA ILE A 244 -9.13 19.43 -6.53
C ILE A 244 -10.22 20.39 -6.05
N ALA A 245 -10.93 20.07 -4.98
CA ALA A 245 -12.06 20.87 -4.49
C ALA A 245 -11.67 22.34 -4.23
N GLY A 246 -10.49 22.59 -3.64
CA GLY A 246 -9.97 23.93 -3.45
C GLY A 246 -9.69 24.66 -4.76
N HIS A 247 -9.10 23.98 -5.76
CA HIS A 247 -8.82 24.56 -7.06
C HIS A 247 -10.10 24.87 -7.86
N LEU A 248 -11.15 24.07 -7.67
CA LEU A 248 -12.47 24.34 -8.26
C LEU A 248 -13.12 25.56 -7.59
N ALA A 249 -13.07 25.66 -6.26
CA ALA A 249 -13.63 26.80 -5.52
C ALA A 249 -12.92 28.12 -5.87
N GLU A 250 -11.59 28.08 -6.08
CA GLU A 250 -10.80 29.23 -6.50
C GLU A 250 -10.87 29.53 -8.00
N GLY A 251 -11.60 28.72 -8.78
CA GLY A 251 -11.75 28.89 -10.23
C GLY A 251 -10.48 28.59 -11.04
N ARG A 252 -9.45 27.98 -10.44
CA ARG A 252 -8.22 27.56 -11.11
C ARG A 252 -8.41 26.33 -12.01
N LEU A 253 -9.39 25.49 -11.68
CA LEU A 253 -9.89 24.40 -12.51
C LEU A 253 -11.38 24.56 -12.72
N LYS A 254 -11.87 24.05 -13.85
CA LYS A 254 -13.29 23.93 -14.18
C LYS A 254 -13.62 22.50 -14.55
N THR A 255 -14.74 22.00 -14.07
CA THR A 255 -15.27 20.69 -14.48
C THR A 255 -15.90 20.77 -15.86
N VAL A 256 -15.69 19.74 -16.66
CA VAL A 256 -16.31 19.53 -17.97
C VAL A 256 -16.92 18.13 -18.02
N LEU A 257 -17.78 17.85 -18.97
CA LEU A 257 -18.46 16.57 -19.14
C LEU A 257 -19.23 16.10 -17.90
N SER A 258 -19.77 17.01 -17.09
CA SER A 258 -20.46 16.70 -15.83
C SER A 258 -21.66 15.77 -15.99
N GLY A 259 -22.30 15.75 -17.16
CA GLY A 259 -23.39 14.81 -17.48
C GLY A 259 -22.92 13.38 -17.75
N TYR A 260 -21.62 13.15 -17.82
CA TYR A 260 -20.98 11.86 -18.17
C TYR A 260 -20.03 11.34 -17.09
N GLU A 261 -20.03 11.92 -15.90
CA GLU A 261 -19.07 11.56 -14.84
C GLU A 261 -18.97 10.05 -14.64
N PRO A 262 -17.76 9.53 -14.38
CA PRO A 262 -17.55 8.12 -14.07
C PRO A 262 -18.35 7.69 -12.83
N LEU A 263 -18.58 6.38 -12.71
CA LEU A 263 -19.01 5.82 -11.44
C LEU A 263 -17.95 6.11 -10.35
N PRO A 264 -18.36 6.39 -9.11
CA PRO A 264 -17.44 6.49 -8.00
C PRO A 264 -16.57 5.22 -7.86
N LEU A 265 -15.39 5.40 -7.30
CA LEU A 265 -14.48 4.30 -6.93
C LEU A 265 -14.71 3.91 -5.48
#